data_cb58fbe85d3268e76ec94b0e00b8989e
#
_entry.id   cb58fbe85d3268e76ec94b0e00b8989e
#
_cell.length_a   1.000
_cell.length_b   1.000
_cell.length_c   1.000
_cell.angle_alpha   90.00
_cell.angle_beta   90.00
_cell.angle_gamma   90.00
#
_symmetry.space_group_name_H-M   'P 1'
#
loop_
_entity.id
_entity.type
_entity.pdbx_description
1 polymer ?
#
loop_
_entity_poly.entity_id
_entity_poly.type
_entity_poly.pdbx_seq_one_letter_code
_entity_poly.pdbx_strand_id
1 'polypeptide(L)'
;MEKSIAAYCHATGQPVPEQRGQVVRCIFESLALRYRQVLENLRSLSPRPIETLHVIGGGSRNDLLNQFTANAIGIPVVAGPSEATAIGNVMIQAMAAGEATDVAGMRQLINRSIPLKTYQPQDTEVWDAAYIHFKNCVR
;
A
#
# COMPACT_ATOMS: atom_id res chain seq x y z
N MET A 1 -12.03 -17.48 8.00
CA MET A 1 -11.55 -16.08 8.11
C MET A 1 -12.52 -15.20 8.88
N GLU A 2 -13.80 -15.02 8.48
CA GLU A 2 -14.77 -14.18 9.23
C GLU A 2 -14.90 -14.57 10.71
N LYS A 3 -15.08 -15.87 11.01
CA LYS A 3 -15.17 -16.37 12.40
C LYS A 3 -13.90 -16.07 13.22
N SER A 4 -12.73 -16.12 12.59
CA SER A 4 -11.44 -15.83 13.27
C SER A 4 -11.32 -14.33 13.57
N ILE A 5 -11.76 -13.47 12.66
CA ILE A 5 -11.81 -12.01 12.89
C ILE A 5 -12.77 -11.69 14.04
N ALA A 6 -13.98 -12.24 14.01
CA ALA A 6 -14.96 -12.02 15.06
C ALA A 6 -14.45 -12.48 16.44
N ALA A 7 -13.84 -13.67 16.51
CA ALA A 7 -13.26 -14.19 17.74
C ALA A 7 -12.10 -13.31 18.26
N TYR A 8 -11.28 -12.80 17.37
CA TYR A 8 -10.17 -11.90 17.73
C TYR A 8 -10.70 -10.55 18.25
N CYS A 9 -11.66 -9.94 17.54
CA CYS A 9 -12.28 -8.70 17.97
C CYS A 9 -12.91 -8.86 19.37
N HIS A 10 -13.64 -9.96 19.59
CA HIS A 10 -14.24 -10.26 20.91
C HIS A 10 -13.17 -10.40 22.00
N ALA A 11 -12.09 -11.16 21.74
CA ALA A 11 -11.01 -11.40 22.69
C ALA A 11 -10.21 -10.13 23.04
N THR A 12 -10.18 -9.14 22.14
CA THR A 12 -9.46 -7.87 22.33
C THR A 12 -10.37 -6.70 22.69
N GLY A 13 -11.67 -6.95 22.97
CA GLY A 13 -12.63 -5.92 23.36
C GLY A 13 -12.98 -4.94 22.23
N GLN A 14 -12.80 -5.34 20.97
CA GLN A 14 -13.11 -4.52 19.80
C GLN A 14 -14.56 -4.80 19.31
N PRO A 15 -15.20 -3.83 18.64
CA PRO A 15 -16.47 -4.07 17.98
C PRO A 15 -16.37 -5.23 16.97
N VAL A 16 -17.28 -6.19 17.07
CA VAL A 16 -17.32 -7.34 16.16
C VAL A 16 -18.01 -6.93 14.87
N PRO A 17 -17.41 -7.12 13.69
CA PRO A 17 -18.07 -6.80 12.43
C PRO A 17 -19.22 -7.79 12.16
N GLU A 18 -20.42 -7.26 11.94
CA GLU A 18 -21.66 -8.05 11.74
C GLU A 18 -21.99 -8.28 10.27
N GLN A 19 -21.59 -7.34 9.40
CA GLN A 19 -21.86 -7.38 7.98
C GLN A 19 -20.58 -7.66 7.17
N ARG A 20 -20.74 -8.29 6.01
CA ARG A 20 -19.59 -8.59 5.11
C ARG A 20 -18.78 -7.35 4.75
N GLY A 21 -19.44 -6.21 4.50
CA GLY A 21 -18.76 -4.95 4.21
C GLY A 21 -17.89 -4.48 5.38
N GLN A 22 -18.34 -4.64 6.61
CA GLN A 22 -17.57 -4.32 7.81
C GLN A 22 -16.36 -5.26 7.98
N VAL A 23 -16.53 -6.55 7.65
CA VAL A 23 -15.40 -7.52 7.67
C VAL A 23 -14.34 -7.12 6.65
N VAL A 24 -14.73 -6.79 5.42
CA VAL A 24 -13.80 -6.35 4.36
C VAL A 24 -13.10 -5.05 4.76
N ARG A 25 -13.84 -4.09 5.33
CA ARG A 25 -13.28 -2.84 5.83
C ARG A 25 -12.26 -3.10 6.94
N CYS A 26 -12.59 -3.94 7.92
CA CYS A 26 -11.68 -4.34 9.01
C CYS A 26 -10.36 -4.93 8.45
N ILE A 27 -10.46 -5.78 7.41
CA ILE A 27 -9.28 -6.35 6.75
C ILE A 27 -8.42 -5.24 6.11
N PHE A 28 -9.03 -4.32 5.35
CA PHE A 28 -8.28 -3.27 4.65
C PHE A 28 -7.66 -2.26 5.60
N GLU A 29 -8.38 -1.87 6.66
CA GLU A 29 -7.84 -0.99 7.70
C GLU A 29 -6.66 -1.65 8.44
N SER A 30 -6.79 -2.94 8.78
CA SER A 30 -5.71 -3.71 9.42
C SER A 30 -4.48 -3.82 8.53
N LEU A 31 -4.65 -4.04 7.21
CA LEU A 31 -3.56 -4.08 6.25
C LEU A 31 -2.88 -2.72 6.11
N ALA A 32 -3.64 -1.63 6.02
CA ALA A 32 -3.10 -0.28 5.92
C ALA A 32 -2.28 0.11 7.16
N LEU A 33 -2.77 -0.22 8.35
CA LEU A 33 -2.06 0.01 9.61
C LEU A 33 -0.81 -0.88 9.72
N ARG A 34 -0.86 -2.10 9.20
CA ARG A 34 0.32 -2.97 9.12
C ARG A 34 1.38 -2.42 8.16
N TYR A 35 0.97 -1.87 7.02
CA TYR A 35 1.90 -1.19 6.10
C TYR A 35 2.56 0.01 6.78
N ARG A 36 1.81 0.79 7.58
CA ARG A 36 2.39 1.86 8.40
C ARG A 36 3.46 1.33 9.35
N GLN A 37 3.19 0.27 10.09
CA GLN A 37 4.15 -0.32 11.01
C GLN A 37 5.43 -0.75 10.31
N VAL A 38 5.31 -1.42 9.15
CA VAL A 38 6.46 -1.83 8.35
C VAL A 38 7.22 -0.61 7.82
N LEU A 39 6.51 0.43 7.37
CA LEU A 39 7.13 1.67 6.89
C LEU A 39 7.90 2.39 8.01
N GLU A 40 7.37 2.45 9.22
CA GLU A 40 8.07 3.03 10.37
C GLU A 40 9.38 2.26 10.67
N ASN A 41 9.33 0.94 10.62
CA ASN A 41 10.54 0.11 10.78
C ASN A 41 11.56 0.37 9.64
N LEU A 42 11.11 0.50 8.39
CA LEU A 42 11.99 0.83 7.28
C LEU A 42 12.60 2.23 7.42
N ARG A 43 11.82 3.20 7.88
CA ARG A 43 12.32 4.57 8.14
C ARG A 43 13.43 4.59 9.19
N SER A 44 13.35 3.74 10.22
CA SER A 44 14.38 3.65 11.25
C SER A 44 15.71 3.07 10.74
N LEU A 45 15.67 2.33 9.63
CA LEU A 45 16.84 1.69 9.01
C LEU A 45 17.37 2.47 7.80
N SER A 46 16.55 3.34 7.21
CA SER A 46 16.90 4.06 5.99
C SER A 46 17.63 5.36 6.31
N PRO A 47 18.80 5.60 5.72
CA PRO A 47 19.51 6.89 5.84
C PRO A 47 18.85 8.01 5.03
N ARG A 48 17.86 7.68 4.16
CA ARG A 48 17.15 8.63 3.31
C ARG A 48 15.67 8.68 3.68
N PRO A 49 15.02 9.85 3.59
CA PRO A 49 13.59 9.95 3.80
C PRO A 49 12.82 9.12 2.78
N ILE A 50 11.77 8.45 3.24
CA ILE A 50 10.82 7.74 2.37
C ILE A 50 9.62 8.67 2.17
N GLU A 51 9.51 9.26 0.99
CA GLU A 51 8.52 10.30 0.67
C GLU A 51 7.30 9.77 -0.10
N THR A 52 7.42 8.58 -0.70
CA THR A 52 6.36 7.98 -1.53
C THR A 52 6.40 6.46 -1.40
N LEU A 53 5.22 5.85 -1.32
CA LEU A 53 5.07 4.40 -1.40
C LEU A 53 4.57 4.00 -2.78
N HIS A 54 5.29 3.11 -3.46
CA HIS A 54 4.86 2.54 -4.73
C HIS A 54 4.20 1.18 -4.51
N VAL A 55 2.96 1.01 -5.01
CA VAL A 55 2.21 -0.25 -4.99
C VAL A 55 2.11 -0.78 -6.42
N ILE A 56 2.70 -1.94 -6.66
CA ILE A 56 2.72 -2.59 -7.99
C ILE A 56 1.99 -3.93 -7.96
N GLY A 57 1.71 -4.49 -9.13
CA GLY A 57 1.01 -5.76 -9.27
C GLY A 57 -0.50 -5.63 -9.00
N GLY A 58 -1.17 -6.75 -8.72
CA GLY A 58 -2.63 -6.81 -8.56
C GLY A 58 -3.19 -5.88 -7.50
N GLY A 59 -2.45 -5.65 -6.41
CA GLY A 59 -2.84 -4.75 -5.32
C GLY A 59 -3.02 -3.30 -5.76
N SER A 60 -2.33 -2.86 -6.81
CA SER A 60 -2.45 -1.50 -7.35
C SER A 60 -3.85 -1.18 -7.90
N ARG A 61 -4.67 -2.20 -8.19
CA ARG A 61 -6.04 -2.05 -8.68
C ARG A 61 -7.08 -1.80 -7.57
N ASN A 62 -6.70 -1.95 -6.31
CA ASN A 62 -7.62 -1.78 -5.20
C ASN A 62 -7.59 -0.33 -4.69
N ASP A 63 -8.47 0.51 -5.24
CA ASP A 63 -8.54 1.93 -4.93
C ASP A 63 -8.74 2.20 -3.43
N LEU A 64 -9.63 1.44 -2.78
CA LEU A 64 -9.94 1.64 -1.37
C LEU A 64 -8.74 1.31 -0.47
N LEU A 65 -8.08 0.17 -0.70
CA LEU A 65 -6.90 -0.20 0.07
C LEU A 65 -5.74 0.79 -0.15
N ASN A 66 -5.52 1.26 -1.39
CA ASN A 66 -4.48 2.23 -1.69
C ASN A 66 -4.74 3.58 -1.01
N GLN A 67 -6.01 4.04 -0.99
CA GLN A 67 -6.37 5.26 -0.26
C GLN A 67 -6.20 5.09 1.25
N PHE A 68 -6.68 3.98 1.82
CA PHE A 68 -6.47 3.68 3.25
C PHE A 68 -4.99 3.59 3.60
N THR A 69 -4.19 3.02 2.71
CA THR A 69 -2.73 2.96 2.90
C THR A 69 -2.13 4.37 2.94
N ALA A 70 -2.46 5.24 1.97
CA ALA A 70 -1.97 6.62 1.95
C ALA A 70 -2.36 7.37 3.24
N ASN A 71 -3.61 7.23 3.67
CA ASN A 71 -4.12 7.86 4.89
C ASN A 71 -3.36 7.35 6.14
N ALA A 72 -3.16 6.03 6.24
CA ALA A 72 -2.51 5.42 7.38
C ALA A 72 -1.03 5.78 7.49
N ILE A 73 -0.30 5.82 6.35
CA ILE A 73 1.15 6.07 6.33
C ILE A 73 1.53 7.55 6.30
N GLY A 74 0.58 8.44 6.01
CA GLY A 74 0.78 9.89 5.96
C GLY A 74 1.65 10.39 4.81
N ILE A 75 1.89 9.57 3.78
CA ILE A 75 2.62 9.95 2.56
C ILE A 75 1.87 9.47 1.31
N PRO A 76 2.12 10.07 0.13
CA PRO A 76 1.47 9.66 -1.10
C PRO A 76 1.74 8.19 -1.45
N VAL A 77 0.69 7.51 -1.96
CA VAL A 77 0.77 6.18 -2.56
C VAL A 77 0.61 6.31 -4.07
N VAL A 78 1.57 5.81 -4.82
CA VAL A 78 1.53 5.72 -6.29
C VAL A 78 1.27 4.27 -6.67
N ALA A 79 0.10 4.01 -7.25
CA ALA A 79 -0.35 2.68 -7.63
C ALA A 79 -0.19 2.42 -9.12
N GLY A 80 0.40 1.28 -9.44
CA GLY A 80 0.68 0.80 -10.80
C GLY A 80 2.18 0.77 -11.12
N PRO A 81 2.53 0.09 -12.20
CA PRO A 81 1.67 -0.72 -13.07
C PRO A 81 1.22 -2.04 -12.42
N SER A 82 0.04 -2.54 -12.82
CA SER A 82 -0.47 -3.83 -12.33
C SER A 82 0.34 -5.02 -12.83
N GLU A 83 0.93 -4.91 -14.02
CA GLU A 83 1.75 -5.95 -14.67
C GLU A 83 3.25 -5.59 -14.66
N ALA A 84 3.75 -5.07 -13.54
CA ALA A 84 5.11 -4.53 -13.42
C ALA A 84 6.21 -5.53 -13.83
N THR A 85 6.05 -6.82 -13.51
CA THR A 85 7.03 -7.86 -13.88
C THR A 85 7.10 -8.06 -15.39
N ALA A 86 5.94 -8.15 -16.07
CA ALA A 86 5.90 -8.32 -17.52
C ALA A 86 6.48 -7.08 -18.22
N ILE A 87 6.11 -5.89 -17.75
CA ILE A 87 6.63 -4.62 -18.26
C ILE A 87 8.14 -4.54 -18.07
N GLY A 88 8.66 -4.90 -16.89
CA GLY A 88 10.08 -4.94 -16.62
C GLY A 88 10.84 -5.86 -17.60
N ASN A 89 10.31 -7.04 -17.88
CA ASN A 89 10.91 -7.97 -18.85
C ASN A 89 10.94 -7.37 -20.28
N VAL A 90 9.85 -6.75 -20.71
CA VAL A 90 9.79 -6.09 -22.02
C VAL A 90 10.79 -4.92 -22.09
N MET A 91 10.91 -4.14 -21.01
CA MET A 91 11.85 -3.00 -20.97
C MET A 91 13.31 -3.44 -21.03
N ILE A 92 13.67 -4.56 -20.39
CA ILE A 92 15.03 -5.12 -20.49
C ILE A 92 15.33 -5.57 -21.92
N GLN A 93 14.36 -6.16 -22.61
CA GLN A 93 14.52 -6.54 -24.02
C GLN A 93 14.64 -5.29 -24.92
N ALA A 94 13.87 -4.23 -24.66
CA ALA A 94 13.96 -2.97 -25.36
C ALA A 94 15.33 -2.30 -25.17
N MET A 95 15.92 -2.39 -23.97
CA MET A 95 17.29 -1.94 -23.75
C MET A 95 18.29 -2.75 -24.57
N ALA A 96 18.16 -4.06 -24.60
CA ALA A 96 19.04 -4.93 -25.38
C ALA A 96 18.93 -4.66 -26.90
N ALA A 97 17.76 -4.21 -27.38
CA ALA A 97 17.52 -3.80 -28.75
C ALA A 97 17.96 -2.35 -29.06
N GLY A 98 18.42 -1.60 -28.05
CA GLY A 98 18.87 -0.21 -28.24
C GLY A 98 17.76 0.85 -28.19
N GLU A 99 16.53 0.46 -27.86
CA GLU A 99 15.37 1.36 -27.80
C GLU A 99 15.33 2.20 -26.49
N ALA A 100 16.06 1.77 -25.47
CA ALA A 100 16.26 2.51 -24.24
C ALA A 100 17.74 2.39 -23.82
N THR A 101 18.37 3.52 -23.48
CA THR A 101 19.81 3.55 -23.21
C THR A 101 20.15 3.19 -21.76
N ASP A 102 19.25 3.45 -20.84
CA ASP A 102 19.46 3.26 -19.40
C ASP A 102 18.13 3.07 -18.62
N VAL A 103 18.26 2.85 -17.32
CA VAL A 103 17.10 2.70 -16.41
C VAL A 103 16.25 3.97 -16.32
N ALA A 104 16.85 5.15 -16.48
CA ALA A 104 16.09 6.40 -16.46
C ALA A 104 15.21 6.54 -17.69
N GLY A 105 15.73 6.20 -18.87
CA GLY A 105 14.97 6.13 -20.12
C GLY A 105 13.82 5.12 -20.07
N MET A 106 14.07 3.92 -19.47
CA MET A 106 13.02 2.94 -19.25
C MET A 106 11.88 3.50 -18.37
N ARG A 107 12.21 4.16 -17.26
CA ARG A 107 11.22 4.77 -16.36
C ARG A 107 10.41 5.86 -17.07
N GLN A 108 11.04 6.68 -17.89
CA GLN A 108 10.35 7.70 -18.68
C GLN A 108 9.37 7.06 -19.67
N LEU A 109 9.76 5.99 -20.34
CA LEU A 109 8.92 5.29 -21.29
C LEU A 109 7.71 4.66 -20.57
N ILE A 110 7.91 4.01 -19.44
CA ILE A 110 6.83 3.45 -18.60
C ILE A 110 5.85 4.56 -18.17
N ASN A 111 6.36 5.68 -17.64
CA ASN A 111 5.52 6.78 -17.18
C ASN A 111 4.68 7.44 -18.29
N ARG A 112 5.17 7.43 -19.53
CA ARG A 112 4.43 7.93 -20.68
C ARG A 112 3.39 6.95 -21.23
N SER A 113 3.64 5.64 -21.05
CA SER A 113 2.84 4.58 -21.66
C SER A 113 1.76 4.04 -20.72
N ILE A 114 1.94 4.16 -19.40
CA ILE A 114 1.08 3.53 -18.42
C ILE A 114 0.62 4.57 -17.39
N PRO A 115 -0.71 4.78 -17.28
CA PRO A 115 -1.23 5.70 -16.28
C PRO A 115 -0.99 5.15 -14.87
N LEU A 116 -0.33 5.94 -14.04
CA LEU A 116 -0.19 5.69 -12.61
C LEU A 116 -1.25 6.49 -11.87
N LYS A 117 -1.80 5.91 -10.80
CA LYS A 117 -2.79 6.58 -9.95
C LYS A 117 -2.15 6.95 -8.62
N THR A 118 -2.25 8.23 -8.24
CA THR A 118 -1.71 8.73 -7.00
C THR A 118 -2.83 8.98 -5.99
N TYR A 119 -2.65 8.48 -4.77
CA TYR A 119 -3.54 8.69 -3.63
C TYR A 119 -2.82 9.58 -2.63
N GLN A 120 -3.40 10.74 -2.35
CA GLN A 120 -2.91 11.66 -1.33
C GLN A 120 -3.48 11.27 0.04
N PRO A 121 -2.71 11.43 1.12
CA PRO A 121 -3.20 11.22 2.48
C PRO A 121 -4.40 12.13 2.79
N GLN A 122 -5.40 11.56 3.47
CA GLN A 122 -6.60 12.24 3.96
C GLN A 122 -6.87 11.77 5.39
N ASP A 123 -7.48 12.63 6.20
CA ASP A 123 -7.93 12.29 7.57
C ASP A 123 -6.84 11.60 8.43
N THR A 124 -5.59 12.04 8.31
CA THR A 124 -4.44 11.39 8.95
C THR A 124 -4.56 11.31 10.47
N GLU A 125 -5.20 12.30 11.12
CA GLU A 125 -5.42 12.31 12.57
C GLU A 125 -6.26 11.12 13.05
N VAL A 126 -7.29 10.74 12.28
CA VAL A 126 -8.13 9.56 12.57
C VAL A 126 -7.29 8.28 12.48
N TRP A 127 -6.43 8.20 11.47
CA TRP A 127 -5.54 7.05 11.29
C TRP A 127 -4.41 7.00 12.32
N ASP A 128 -3.96 8.14 12.84
CA ASP A 128 -3.00 8.21 13.94
C ASP A 128 -3.60 7.62 15.23
N ALA A 129 -4.82 8.01 15.57
CA ALA A 129 -5.54 7.45 16.70
C ALA A 129 -5.77 5.93 16.55
N ALA A 130 -6.20 5.49 15.36
CA ALA A 130 -6.40 4.09 15.05
C ALA A 130 -5.08 3.28 15.16
N TYR A 131 -3.96 3.86 14.74
CA TYR A 131 -2.66 3.21 14.81
C TYR A 131 -2.16 3.01 16.25
N ILE A 132 -2.43 3.95 17.13
CA ILE A 132 -2.12 3.79 18.57
C ILE A 132 -2.87 2.57 19.12
N HIS A 133 -4.15 2.46 18.79
CA HIS A 133 -4.97 1.32 19.20
C HIS A 133 -4.47 0.00 18.59
N PHE A 134 -4.16 0.00 17.30
CA PHE A 134 -3.60 -1.15 16.58
C PHE A 134 -2.33 -1.71 17.25
N LYS A 135 -1.38 -0.85 17.64
CA LYS A 135 -0.15 -1.28 18.32
C LYS A 135 -0.41 -2.00 19.65
N ASN A 136 -1.49 -1.69 20.33
CA ASN A 136 -1.86 -2.35 21.57
C ASN A 136 -2.52 -3.72 21.33
N CYS A 137 -3.14 -3.92 20.16
CA CYS A 137 -3.79 -5.18 19.79
C CYS A 137 -2.81 -6.19 19.17
N VAL A 138 -1.81 -5.73 18.43
CA VAL A 138 -0.83 -6.58 17.73
C VAL A 138 0.42 -6.71 18.60
N ARG A 139 0.51 -7.82 19.33
CA ARG A 139 1.71 -8.22 20.08
C ARG A 139 2.60 -9.14 19.28
#